data_c796b3de3e3ed755bc51768f4c6d7d57
#
_entry.id   c796b3de3e3ed755bc51768f4c6d7d57
#
_cell.length_a   1.000
_cell.length_b   1.000
_cell.length_c   1.000
_cell.angle_alpha   90.00
_cell.angle_beta   90.00
_cell.angle_gamma   90.00
#
_symmetry.space_group_name_H-M   'P 1'
#
loop_
_entity.id
_entity.type
_entity.pdbx_description
1 polymer ?
#
loop_
_entity_poly.entity_id
_entity_poly.type
_entity_poly.pdbx_seq_one_letter_code
_entity_poly.pdbx_strand_id
1 'polypeptide(L)'
;MVKFLFSLIVVTALSLPGFAQRYKASLFGIRGDGITLNTTSIQAAIDYIHGKGGGVLEFYVGRYLTGTIELKSNVTIHLFEGAVLAGSPNIYDYNINTPYTALVYANKAENIGVTGKGVLDGQGRTVAFNLVDQIEKGLLDDNLKLDRATNRRPSVLYFRECENAMVKGIQIRNAAFWVQIYDQCNGLIIDSTAVNSEAYWNNDGMDIVDCKNVTITNNYVNASDDAICFKSHDPNQTGENVVVRNNVVRSSANGFKFGTVSRGNYRNFKIVNNKVYNTYRSAIALTAPDGGIIEDILIDSLYAYNTGNAIYLRNGDRWGGEKGAGAIRNITLQNIYTEVAATKPDTAYEYEGPIEDLPRNISPSGIVGIPGHPITGITLRNIKIVYPGGGNPHYAYRGTRPEDLDSIPLMIAAYPEFSQFKELPAWGFYVRYAEDVKFENVELIARQRDYRPAVVIQESKDILMKEVKFTEPGRKKKQLFTYKSSDVKTAP
;
A
#
# COMPACT_ATOMS: atom_id res chain seq x y z
N MET A 1 12.94 -32.52 -71.39
CA MET A 1 12.75 -31.37 -70.46
C MET A 1 12.48 -31.95 -69.05
N VAL A 2 13.52 -32.02 -68.21
CA VAL A 2 13.42 -32.53 -66.84
C VAL A 2 13.30 -31.33 -65.92
N LYS A 3 12.18 -31.20 -65.18
CA LYS A 3 11.95 -30.17 -64.19
C LYS A 3 12.57 -30.62 -62.84
N PHE A 4 13.59 -29.93 -62.40
CA PHE A 4 14.10 -30.03 -61.03
C PHE A 4 13.21 -29.24 -60.08
N LEU A 5 12.55 -29.94 -59.10
CA LEU A 5 11.89 -29.32 -57.95
C LEU A 5 12.97 -29.09 -56.85
N PHE A 6 13.25 -27.85 -56.54
CA PHE A 6 14.01 -27.51 -55.31
C PHE A 6 13.04 -27.50 -54.13
N SER A 7 13.12 -28.47 -53.21
CA SER A 7 12.42 -28.41 -51.92
C SER A 7 13.25 -27.58 -50.94
N LEU A 8 12.68 -26.41 -50.58
CA LEU A 8 13.21 -25.56 -49.53
C LEU A 8 12.87 -26.17 -48.15
N ILE A 9 13.84 -26.78 -47.45
CA ILE A 9 13.66 -27.24 -46.11
C ILE A 9 13.81 -26.02 -45.17
N VAL A 10 12.68 -25.53 -44.65
CA VAL A 10 12.67 -24.54 -43.57
C VAL A 10 12.94 -25.27 -42.27
N VAL A 11 14.13 -25.17 -41.74
CA VAL A 11 14.50 -25.62 -40.41
C VAL A 11 13.97 -24.59 -39.42
N THR A 12 12.78 -24.80 -38.87
CA THR A 12 12.31 -24.10 -37.68
C THR A 12 13.16 -24.55 -36.49
N ALA A 13 14.08 -23.71 -36.05
CA ALA A 13 14.78 -23.91 -34.78
C ALA A 13 13.74 -23.81 -33.65
N LEU A 14 13.27 -24.94 -33.15
CA LEU A 14 12.56 -25.06 -31.90
C LEU A 14 13.56 -24.64 -30.81
N SER A 15 13.45 -23.41 -30.31
CA SER A 15 14.13 -23.00 -29.08
C SER A 15 13.49 -23.78 -27.92
N LEU A 16 14.14 -24.86 -27.54
CA LEU A 16 13.87 -25.54 -26.25
C LEU A 16 14.02 -24.49 -25.15
N PRO A 17 13.12 -24.42 -24.15
CA PRO A 17 13.34 -23.55 -23.00
C PRO A 17 14.64 -24.02 -22.32
N GLY A 18 15.75 -23.32 -22.58
CA GLY A 18 17.01 -23.59 -21.91
C GLY A 18 16.82 -23.36 -20.42
N PHE A 19 17.23 -24.32 -19.58
CA PHE A 19 17.32 -24.10 -18.14
C PHE A 19 18.23 -22.89 -17.93
N ALA A 20 17.74 -21.85 -17.25
CA ALA A 20 18.55 -20.67 -16.95
C ALA A 20 19.86 -21.11 -16.26
N GLN A 21 20.99 -20.69 -16.80
CA GLN A 21 22.30 -21.07 -16.26
C GLN A 21 22.43 -20.55 -14.82
N ARG A 22 22.97 -21.36 -13.93
CA ARG A 22 23.12 -21.06 -12.51
C ARG A 22 24.57 -20.82 -12.14
N TYR A 23 24.83 -19.74 -11.42
CA TYR A 23 26.16 -19.29 -11.04
C TYR A 23 26.24 -19.12 -9.51
N LYS A 24 27.14 -19.85 -8.87
CA LYS A 24 27.37 -19.69 -7.42
C LYS A 24 28.10 -18.38 -7.14
N ALA A 25 27.62 -17.61 -6.17
CA ALA A 25 28.22 -16.33 -5.78
C ALA A 25 29.72 -16.48 -5.43
N SER A 26 30.11 -17.60 -4.81
CA SER A 26 31.49 -17.88 -4.45
C SER A 26 32.46 -17.91 -5.65
N LEU A 27 31.98 -18.21 -6.87
CA LEU A 27 32.81 -18.19 -8.09
C LEU A 27 33.29 -16.80 -8.47
N PHE A 28 32.64 -15.76 -7.96
CA PHE A 28 32.99 -14.36 -8.20
C PHE A 28 33.72 -13.71 -7.01
N GLY A 29 34.24 -14.50 -6.06
CA GLY A 29 34.92 -14.00 -4.88
C GLY A 29 34.00 -13.37 -3.84
N ILE A 30 32.69 -13.56 -3.96
CA ILE A 30 31.69 -13.05 -3.03
C ILE A 30 31.76 -13.85 -1.73
N ARG A 31 31.91 -13.18 -0.59
CA ARG A 31 32.13 -13.79 0.74
C ARG A 31 30.91 -13.63 1.63
N GLY A 32 30.45 -14.71 2.21
CA GLY A 32 29.32 -14.75 3.16
C GLY A 32 29.74 -14.64 4.63
N ASP A 33 30.78 -13.87 4.93
CA ASP A 33 31.39 -13.74 6.27
C ASP A 33 30.74 -12.64 7.15
N GLY A 34 29.82 -11.84 6.57
CA GLY A 34 29.13 -10.74 7.26
C GLY A 34 29.95 -9.46 7.45
N ILE A 35 31.19 -9.44 7.00
CA ILE A 35 32.15 -8.34 7.19
C ILE A 35 32.63 -7.77 5.87
N THR A 36 32.96 -8.62 4.91
CA THR A 36 33.45 -8.21 3.59
C THR A 36 32.37 -7.49 2.80
N LEU A 37 32.62 -6.25 2.37
CA LEU A 37 31.73 -5.51 1.47
C LEU A 37 31.85 -6.11 0.08
N ASN A 38 30.76 -6.70 -0.41
CA ASN A 38 30.73 -7.45 -1.67
C ASN A 38 30.13 -6.67 -2.85
N THR A 39 29.82 -5.38 -2.71
CA THR A 39 29.08 -4.61 -3.72
C THR A 39 29.68 -4.75 -5.11
N THR A 40 30.99 -4.52 -5.25
CA THR A 40 31.70 -4.61 -6.53
C THR A 40 31.69 -6.03 -7.10
N SER A 41 31.92 -7.05 -6.25
CA SER A 41 31.95 -8.45 -6.70
C SER A 41 30.56 -8.95 -7.12
N ILE A 42 29.51 -8.56 -6.38
CA ILE A 42 28.13 -8.89 -6.74
C ILE A 42 27.75 -8.20 -8.06
N GLN A 43 28.08 -6.91 -8.21
CA GLN A 43 27.79 -6.20 -9.45
C GLN A 43 28.53 -6.83 -10.64
N ALA A 44 29.81 -7.15 -10.50
CA ALA A 44 30.56 -7.85 -11.54
C ALA A 44 29.97 -9.20 -11.93
N ALA A 45 29.42 -9.95 -10.96
CA ALA A 45 28.72 -11.21 -11.22
C ALA A 45 27.42 -10.96 -12.02
N ILE A 46 26.63 -9.96 -11.64
CA ILE A 46 25.38 -9.58 -12.35
C ILE A 46 25.72 -9.18 -13.80
N ASP A 47 26.71 -8.32 -13.99
CA ASP A 47 27.14 -7.83 -15.31
C ASP A 47 27.67 -8.98 -16.20
N TYR A 48 28.44 -9.90 -15.63
CA TYR A 48 28.91 -11.10 -16.32
C TYR A 48 27.75 -11.99 -16.77
N ILE A 49 26.80 -12.28 -15.87
CA ILE A 49 25.65 -13.13 -16.16
C ILE A 49 24.77 -12.49 -17.23
N HIS A 50 24.50 -11.19 -17.11
CA HIS A 50 23.79 -10.43 -18.14
C HIS A 50 24.49 -10.51 -19.50
N GLY A 51 25.80 -10.30 -19.54
CA GLY A 51 26.62 -10.40 -20.77
C GLY A 51 26.64 -11.81 -21.39
N LYS A 52 26.27 -12.86 -20.63
CA LYS A 52 26.11 -14.23 -21.13
C LYS A 52 24.67 -14.54 -21.59
N GLY A 53 23.80 -13.53 -21.63
CA GLY A 53 22.40 -13.69 -22.03
C GLY A 53 21.44 -13.92 -20.86
N GLY A 54 21.94 -13.96 -19.64
CA GLY A 54 21.13 -14.09 -18.42
C GLY A 54 21.45 -15.36 -17.62
N GLY A 55 20.78 -15.47 -16.47
CA GLY A 55 20.96 -16.60 -15.56
C GLY A 55 20.58 -16.27 -14.11
N VAL A 56 20.92 -17.19 -13.23
CA VAL A 56 20.62 -17.12 -11.81
C VAL A 56 21.90 -17.02 -11.00
N LEU A 57 22.07 -15.94 -10.23
CA LEU A 57 23.15 -15.79 -9.26
C LEU A 57 22.69 -16.37 -7.91
N GLU A 58 23.34 -17.43 -7.45
CA GLU A 58 22.94 -18.19 -6.28
C GLU A 58 23.78 -17.87 -5.05
N PHE A 59 23.09 -17.51 -3.96
CA PHE A 59 23.68 -17.30 -2.64
C PHE A 59 23.30 -18.43 -1.71
N TYR A 60 24.29 -19.12 -1.18
CA TYR A 60 24.10 -20.19 -0.18
C TYR A 60 24.18 -19.64 1.23
N VAL A 61 24.19 -20.53 2.24
CA VAL A 61 24.27 -20.14 3.66
C VAL A 61 25.42 -19.15 3.89
N GLY A 62 25.12 -18.01 4.51
CA GLY A 62 26.09 -16.94 4.79
C GLY A 62 25.44 -15.57 4.87
N ARG A 63 26.18 -14.58 5.37
CA ARG A 63 25.75 -13.19 5.44
C ARG A 63 26.62 -12.36 4.48
N TYR A 64 26.00 -11.85 3.44
CA TYR A 64 26.66 -11.12 2.36
C TYR A 64 26.38 -9.63 2.51
N LEU A 65 27.37 -8.89 3.00
CA LEU A 65 27.27 -7.43 3.20
C LEU A 65 27.43 -6.73 1.83
N THR A 66 26.54 -5.80 1.51
CA THR A 66 26.59 -5.04 0.25
C THR A 66 25.95 -3.65 0.40
N GLY A 67 26.37 -2.69 -0.42
CA GLY A 67 25.62 -1.49 -0.73
C GLY A 67 24.66 -1.72 -1.87
N THR A 68 24.35 -0.68 -2.66
CA THR A 68 23.45 -0.81 -3.81
C THR A 68 24.03 -1.74 -4.88
N ILE A 69 23.24 -2.73 -5.28
CA ILE A 69 23.50 -3.56 -6.46
C ILE A 69 22.40 -3.32 -7.49
N GLU A 70 22.74 -3.28 -8.76
CA GLU A 70 21.81 -3.04 -9.87
C GLU A 70 21.56 -4.34 -10.65
N LEU A 71 20.31 -4.83 -10.64
CA LEU A 71 19.92 -5.95 -11.48
C LEU A 71 19.86 -5.53 -12.95
N LYS A 72 20.34 -6.40 -13.81
CA LYS A 72 20.30 -6.26 -15.27
C LYS A 72 19.32 -7.26 -15.88
N SER A 73 18.85 -6.97 -17.09
CA SER A 73 17.89 -7.82 -17.81
C SER A 73 18.33 -9.29 -17.85
N ASN A 74 17.38 -10.19 -17.66
CA ASN A 74 17.54 -11.63 -17.64
C ASN A 74 18.37 -12.17 -16.47
N VAL A 75 18.57 -11.39 -15.39
CA VAL A 75 19.30 -11.85 -14.19
C VAL A 75 18.35 -12.02 -13.01
N THR A 76 18.44 -13.17 -12.37
CA THR A 76 17.74 -13.48 -11.11
C THR A 76 18.75 -13.68 -9.98
N ILE A 77 18.54 -13.01 -8.85
CA ILE A 77 19.21 -13.35 -7.59
C ILE A 77 18.40 -14.42 -6.89
N HIS A 78 19.03 -15.51 -6.50
CA HIS A 78 18.41 -16.59 -5.74
C HIS A 78 19.10 -16.77 -4.39
N LEU A 79 18.35 -16.55 -3.31
CA LEU A 79 18.84 -16.68 -1.95
C LEU A 79 18.33 -18.00 -1.37
N PHE A 80 19.20 -18.99 -1.18
CA PHE A 80 18.83 -20.21 -0.47
C PHE A 80 18.53 -19.96 0.99
N GLU A 81 17.88 -20.89 1.63
CA GLU A 81 17.62 -20.86 3.08
C GLU A 81 18.96 -20.72 3.83
N GLY A 82 19.00 -19.76 4.78
CA GLY A 82 20.22 -19.37 5.49
C GLY A 82 21.12 -18.36 4.77
N ALA A 83 20.82 -17.98 3.52
CA ALA A 83 21.47 -16.85 2.87
C ALA A 83 20.85 -15.53 3.30
N VAL A 84 21.68 -14.56 3.69
CA VAL A 84 21.26 -13.21 4.05
C VAL A 84 22.03 -12.22 3.18
N LEU A 85 21.36 -11.49 2.31
CA LEU A 85 21.91 -10.32 1.65
C LEU A 85 21.63 -9.11 2.54
N ALA A 86 22.68 -8.56 3.15
CA ALA A 86 22.59 -7.52 4.15
C ALA A 86 23.07 -6.17 3.63
N GLY A 87 22.29 -5.13 3.83
CA GLY A 87 22.66 -3.77 3.52
C GLY A 87 23.84 -3.28 4.36
N SER A 88 24.70 -2.45 3.77
CA SER A 88 25.76 -1.79 4.50
C SER A 88 25.20 -0.83 5.57
N PRO A 89 25.81 -0.72 6.75
CA PRO A 89 25.46 0.31 7.71
C PRO A 89 25.95 1.72 7.30
N ASN A 90 26.74 1.83 6.25
CA ASN A 90 27.32 3.09 5.79
C ASN A 90 26.59 3.60 4.56
N ILE A 91 26.01 4.81 4.64
CA ILE A 91 25.23 5.41 3.53
C ILE A 91 26.06 5.64 2.26
N TYR A 92 27.37 5.82 2.37
CA TYR A 92 28.25 6.02 1.21
C TYR A 92 28.45 4.76 0.34
N ASP A 93 28.05 3.58 0.82
CA ASP A 93 28.08 2.36 0.03
C ASP A 93 26.83 2.23 -0.89
N TYR A 94 25.88 3.15 -0.77
CA TYR A 94 24.66 3.16 -1.57
C TYR A 94 24.72 4.17 -2.70
N ASN A 95 24.02 3.86 -3.81
CA ASN A 95 23.82 4.81 -4.90
C ASN A 95 22.70 5.80 -4.55
N ILE A 96 23.08 7.00 -4.17
CA ILE A 96 22.15 8.08 -3.81
C ILE A 96 21.69 8.93 -5.00
N ASN A 97 22.12 8.61 -6.21
CA ASN A 97 21.80 9.37 -7.43
C ASN A 97 20.56 8.83 -8.16
N THR A 98 19.92 7.80 -7.63
CA THR A 98 18.62 7.29 -8.09
C THR A 98 17.48 8.07 -7.44
N PRO A 99 16.26 8.08 -8.03
CA PRO A 99 15.11 8.75 -7.41
C PRO A 99 14.83 8.28 -5.97
N TYR A 100 15.02 6.97 -5.71
CA TYR A 100 15.01 6.37 -4.38
C TYR A 100 16.26 5.54 -4.20
N THR A 101 16.96 5.73 -3.09
CA THR A 101 18.11 4.90 -2.72
C THR A 101 17.62 3.49 -2.36
N ALA A 102 18.30 2.43 -2.80
CA ALA A 102 17.90 1.06 -2.49
C ALA A 102 19.10 0.10 -2.37
N LEU A 103 18.86 -1.03 -1.66
CA LEU A 103 19.84 -2.12 -1.59
C LEU A 103 19.92 -2.88 -2.93
N VAL A 104 18.74 -3.27 -3.47
CA VAL A 104 18.64 -3.89 -4.79
C VAL A 104 17.83 -2.98 -5.69
N TYR A 105 18.46 -2.49 -6.71
CA TYR A 105 17.91 -1.57 -7.70
C TYR A 105 17.80 -2.22 -9.07
N ALA A 106 16.79 -1.85 -9.84
CA ALA A 106 16.70 -2.15 -11.27
C ALA A 106 16.02 -1.00 -12.00
N ASN A 107 16.50 -0.68 -13.19
CA ASN A 107 15.92 0.37 -14.04
C ASN A 107 15.86 -0.09 -15.49
N LYS A 108 14.66 -0.05 -16.08
CA LYS A 108 14.40 -0.44 -17.48
C LYS A 108 14.95 -1.84 -17.82
N ALA A 109 14.89 -2.75 -16.85
CA ALA A 109 15.35 -4.12 -16.98
C ALA A 109 14.15 -5.06 -17.24
N GLU A 110 14.41 -6.13 -17.98
CA GLU A 110 13.42 -7.13 -18.34
C GLU A 110 13.75 -8.50 -17.74
N ASN A 111 12.72 -9.29 -17.38
CA ASN A 111 12.86 -10.66 -16.90
C ASN A 111 13.82 -10.76 -15.71
N ILE A 112 13.63 -9.91 -14.72
CA ILE A 112 14.45 -9.87 -13.51
C ILE A 112 13.76 -10.54 -12.33
N GLY A 113 14.55 -11.00 -11.36
CA GLY A 113 13.95 -11.61 -10.18
C GLY A 113 14.82 -11.57 -8.93
N VAL A 114 14.14 -11.63 -7.78
CA VAL A 114 14.72 -11.96 -6.48
C VAL A 114 13.89 -13.07 -5.87
N THR A 115 14.48 -14.23 -5.69
CA THR A 115 13.75 -15.45 -5.36
C THR A 115 14.46 -16.27 -4.27
N GLY A 116 13.77 -17.27 -3.74
CA GLY A 116 14.35 -18.24 -2.80
C GLY A 116 13.68 -18.24 -1.44
N LYS A 117 14.41 -18.71 -0.41
CA LYS A 117 13.95 -18.76 0.99
C LYS A 117 14.87 -17.97 1.95
N GLY A 118 15.84 -17.25 1.39
CA GLY A 118 16.77 -16.43 2.15
C GLY A 118 16.15 -15.08 2.55
N VAL A 119 17.00 -14.18 2.97
CA VAL A 119 16.63 -12.90 3.58
C VAL A 119 17.29 -11.73 2.86
N LEU A 120 16.53 -10.69 2.55
CA LEU A 120 17.02 -9.35 2.30
C LEU A 120 16.89 -8.55 3.60
N ASP A 121 17.99 -8.09 4.17
CA ASP A 121 18.04 -7.33 5.42
C ASP A 121 18.59 -5.93 5.15
N GLY A 122 17.74 -4.92 5.16
CA GLY A 122 18.14 -3.54 4.88
C GLY A 122 19.02 -2.90 5.94
N GLN A 123 19.13 -3.48 7.16
CA GLN A 123 19.79 -2.86 8.31
C GLN A 123 19.35 -1.41 8.58
N GLY A 124 18.06 -1.13 8.31
CA GLY A 124 17.50 0.20 8.12
C GLY A 124 17.75 1.16 9.26
N ARG A 125 17.59 0.73 10.51
CA ARG A 125 17.84 1.60 11.68
C ARG A 125 19.30 2.08 11.69
N THR A 126 20.22 1.17 11.45
CA THR A 126 21.66 1.49 11.50
C THR A 126 22.07 2.46 10.40
N VAL A 127 21.66 2.19 9.16
CA VAL A 127 22.01 3.08 8.04
C VAL A 127 21.27 4.41 8.09
N ALA A 128 20.03 4.45 8.63
CA ALA A 128 19.30 5.70 8.82
C ALA A 128 20.00 6.59 9.85
N PHE A 129 20.42 6.05 10.99
CA PHE A 129 21.20 6.82 11.97
C PHE A 129 22.56 7.26 11.43
N ASN A 130 23.22 6.43 10.63
CA ASN A 130 24.44 6.86 9.93
C ASN A 130 24.18 8.04 9.00
N LEU A 131 23.08 8.00 8.22
CA LEU A 131 22.70 9.11 7.36
C LEU A 131 22.43 10.39 8.15
N VAL A 132 21.67 10.31 9.25
CA VAL A 132 21.40 11.46 10.14
C VAL A 132 22.70 12.03 10.68
N ASP A 133 23.62 11.20 11.18
CA ASP A 133 24.93 11.63 11.69
C ASP A 133 25.75 12.35 10.61
N GLN A 134 25.72 11.89 9.35
CA GLN A 134 26.42 12.57 8.24
C GLN A 134 25.79 13.94 7.90
N ILE A 135 24.48 14.07 7.99
CA ILE A 135 23.76 15.34 7.80
C ILE A 135 24.08 16.31 8.93
N GLU A 136 24.01 15.86 10.18
CA GLU A 136 24.32 16.68 11.37
C GLU A 136 25.78 17.20 11.34
N LYS A 137 26.70 16.40 10.81
CA LYS A 137 28.10 16.82 10.60
C LYS A 137 28.31 17.73 9.41
N GLY A 138 27.27 18.04 8.63
CA GLY A 138 27.33 18.87 7.42
C GLY A 138 28.07 18.19 6.25
N LEU A 139 28.21 16.87 6.28
CA LEU A 139 28.87 16.10 5.22
C LEU A 139 27.88 15.68 4.11
N LEU A 140 26.59 15.66 4.41
CA LEU A 140 25.51 15.44 3.45
C LEU A 140 24.43 16.50 3.64
N ASP A 141 23.89 16.99 2.51
CA ASP A 141 22.77 17.92 2.55
C ASP A 141 21.45 17.18 2.82
N ASP A 142 20.65 17.75 3.69
CA ASP A 142 19.23 17.41 3.80
C ASP A 142 18.38 18.49 3.13
N ASN A 143 18.17 18.35 1.83
CA ASN A 143 17.44 19.33 1.02
C ASN A 143 15.97 19.54 1.47
N LEU A 144 15.40 18.59 2.17
CA LEU A 144 14.01 18.68 2.65
C LEU A 144 13.91 19.21 4.07
N LYS A 145 15.02 19.38 4.78
CA LYS A 145 15.09 19.88 6.16
C LYS A 145 14.03 19.25 7.08
N LEU A 146 13.84 17.94 6.92
CA LEU A 146 12.89 17.17 7.71
C LEU A 146 13.61 16.51 8.88
N ASP A 147 12.98 16.49 10.05
CA ASP A 147 13.48 15.82 11.25
C ASP A 147 13.79 14.32 11.06
N ARG A 148 13.43 13.76 9.93
CA ARG A 148 13.50 12.33 9.62
C ARG A 148 14.56 11.95 8.61
N ALA A 149 15.55 12.78 8.29
CA ALA A 149 16.40 12.53 7.14
C ALA A 149 15.59 11.94 5.94
N THR A 150 15.82 12.39 4.80
CA THR A 150 14.93 12.35 3.65
C THR A 150 14.93 11.06 2.83
N ASN A 151 14.47 11.17 1.58
CA ASN A 151 14.41 10.17 0.51
C ASN A 151 15.75 9.48 0.17
N ARG A 152 16.85 9.83 0.83
CA ARG A 152 18.14 9.15 0.70
C ARG A 152 18.27 7.92 1.59
N ARG A 153 17.31 7.71 2.50
CA ARG A 153 17.24 6.49 3.31
C ARG A 153 17.01 5.28 2.40
N PRO A 154 17.81 4.21 2.48
CA PRO A 154 17.69 3.09 1.58
C PRO A 154 16.39 2.28 1.78
N SER A 155 15.69 2.03 0.70
CA SER A 155 14.72 0.94 0.55
C SER A 155 15.44 -0.39 0.41
N VAL A 156 14.73 -1.50 0.56
CA VAL A 156 15.33 -2.81 0.28
C VAL A 156 15.29 -3.13 -1.21
N LEU A 157 14.16 -2.91 -1.86
CA LEU A 157 13.99 -3.09 -3.30
C LEU A 157 13.46 -1.81 -3.96
N TYR A 158 14.03 -1.46 -5.11
CA TYR A 158 13.49 -0.44 -5.99
C TYR A 158 13.63 -0.86 -7.46
N PHE A 159 12.49 -1.21 -8.08
CA PHE A 159 12.42 -1.54 -9.50
C PHE A 159 11.66 -0.44 -10.22
N ARG A 160 12.26 0.13 -11.24
CA ARG A 160 11.70 1.24 -12.01
C ARG A 160 11.61 0.89 -13.49
N GLU A 161 10.46 1.13 -14.11
CA GLU A 161 10.21 0.92 -15.54
C GLU A 161 10.64 -0.49 -16.02
N CYS A 162 10.47 -1.51 -15.16
CA CYS A 162 10.88 -2.89 -15.43
C CYS A 162 9.73 -3.71 -16.02
N GLU A 163 10.09 -4.66 -16.90
CA GLU A 163 9.18 -5.60 -17.53
C GLU A 163 9.38 -7.02 -16.97
N ASN A 164 8.29 -7.73 -16.65
CA ASN A 164 8.32 -9.10 -16.15
C ASN A 164 9.23 -9.29 -14.92
N ALA A 165 9.00 -8.51 -13.89
CA ALA A 165 9.75 -8.61 -12.62
C ALA A 165 9.09 -9.58 -11.65
N MET A 166 9.90 -10.35 -10.90
CA MET A 166 9.41 -11.33 -9.93
C MET A 166 10.14 -11.20 -8.58
N VAL A 167 9.36 -11.14 -7.49
CA VAL A 167 9.87 -11.28 -6.12
C VAL A 167 9.12 -12.42 -5.45
N LYS A 168 9.82 -13.51 -5.11
CA LYS A 168 9.15 -14.74 -4.68
C LYS A 168 9.88 -15.51 -3.58
N GLY A 169 9.11 -15.85 -2.53
CA GLY A 169 9.49 -16.82 -1.49
C GLY A 169 10.43 -16.27 -0.42
N ILE A 170 11.00 -15.08 -0.60
CA ILE A 170 12.00 -14.48 0.27
C ILE A 170 11.42 -13.75 1.48
N GLN A 171 12.25 -13.56 2.49
CA GLN A 171 11.98 -12.66 3.60
C GLN A 171 12.64 -11.30 3.34
N ILE A 172 11.92 -10.20 3.62
CA ILE A 172 12.42 -8.83 3.46
C ILE A 172 12.21 -8.10 4.77
N ARG A 173 13.24 -7.49 5.31
CA ARG A 173 13.16 -6.85 6.61
C ARG A 173 14.04 -5.63 6.80
N ASN A 174 13.69 -4.85 7.81
CA ASN A 174 14.51 -3.75 8.34
C ASN A 174 14.92 -2.72 7.28
N ALA A 175 13.98 -2.17 6.53
CA ALA A 175 14.25 -1.06 5.63
C ALA A 175 14.52 0.24 6.40
N ALA A 176 15.25 1.17 5.81
CA ALA A 176 15.36 2.52 6.33
C ALA A 176 14.27 3.45 5.83
N PHE A 177 13.58 3.08 4.75
CA PHE A 177 12.49 3.79 4.10
C PHE A 177 11.42 2.79 3.62
N TRP A 178 10.63 3.09 2.59
CA TRP A 178 9.69 2.16 1.97
C TRP A 178 10.39 0.84 1.64
N VAL A 179 9.80 -0.27 2.04
CA VAL A 179 10.51 -1.56 2.00
C VAL A 179 10.75 -2.02 0.57
N GLN A 180 9.69 -1.97 -0.24
CA GLN A 180 9.71 -2.37 -1.65
C GLN A 180 9.01 -1.31 -2.48
N ILE A 181 9.68 -0.79 -3.49
CA ILE A 181 9.14 0.20 -4.42
C ILE A 181 9.17 -0.40 -5.83
N TYR A 182 8.00 -0.37 -6.47
CA TYR A 182 7.84 -0.74 -7.88
C TYR A 182 7.21 0.43 -8.59
N ASP A 183 7.98 1.08 -9.47
CA ASP A 183 7.62 2.33 -10.12
C ASP A 183 7.52 2.11 -11.64
N GLN A 184 6.33 2.29 -12.20
CA GLN A 184 6.02 2.11 -13.62
C GLN A 184 6.43 0.73 -14.19
N CYS A 185 6.40 -0.31 -13.37
CA CYS A 185 6.67 -1.67 -13.82
C CYS A 185 5.44 -2.30 -14.51
N ASN A 186 5.70 -3.20 -15.45
CA ASN A 186 4.66 -3.94 -16.15
C ASN A 186 4.95 -5.46 -16.08
N GLY A 187 3.94 -6.26 -15.70
CA GLY A 187 4.11 -7.70 -15.49
C GLY A 187 4.86 -8.02 -14.19
N LEU A 188 4.41 -7.45 -13.06
CA LEU A 188 5.03 -7.66 -11.75
C LEU A 188 4.37 -8.79 -10.98
N ILE A 189 5.15 -9.72 -10.44
CA ILE A 189 4.69 -10.78 -9.56
C ILE A 189 5.40 -10.69 -8.20
N ILE A 190 4.61 -10.55 -7.12
CA ILE A 190 5.09 -10.61 -5.74
C ILE A 190 4.32 -11.76 -5.06
N ASP A 191 5.00 -12.87 -4.81
CA ASP A 191 4.34 -14.10 -4.34
C ASP A 191 5.10 -14.75 -3.18
N SER A 192 4.35 -15.15 -2.15
CA SER A 192 4.88 -15.93 -1.02
C SER A 192 6.05 -15.25 -0.30
N THR A 193 6.05 -13.92 -0.21
CA THR A 193 7.08 -13.17 0.52
C THR A 193 6.64 -12.90 1.96
N ALA A 194 7.61 -12.75 2.85
CA ALA A 194 7.38 -12.31 4.22
C ALA A 194 8.10 -10.97 4.48
N VAL A 195 7.34 -9.90 4.59
CA VAL A 195 7.85 -8.56 4.93
C VAL A 195 7.71 -8.35 6.43
N ASN A 196 8.79 -7.95 7.09
CA ASN A 196 8.77 -7.55 8.49
C ASN A 196 9.70 -6.35 8.69
N SER A 197 9.13 -5.14 8.64
CA SER A 197 9.90 -3.92 8.71
C SER A 197 9.20 -2.86 9.57
N GLU A 198 9.74 -2.68 10.77
CA GLU A 198 9.37 -1.67 11.76
C GLU A 198 10.63 -0.95 12.26
N ALA A 199 11.64 -0.88 11.40
CA ALA A 199 12.98 -0.48 11.80
C ALA A 199 13.16 1.03 11.89
N TYR A 200 12.42 1.79 11.08
CA TYR A 200 12.51 3.24 11.01
C TYR A 200 11.22 3.85 10.43
N TRP A 201 11.20 5.17 10.22
CA TRP A 201 10.08 5.93 9.66
C TRP A 201 9.74 5.52 8.24
N ASN A 202 8.45 5.57 7.87
CA ASN A 202 7.95 5.31 6.52
C ASN A 202 8.37 3.92 6.00
N ASN A 203 8.26 2.90 6.80
CA ASN A 203 8.47 1.53 6.33
C ASN A 203 7.15 0.99 5.76
N ASP A 204 6.67 1.58 4.64
CA ASP A 204 5.59 1.02 3.85
C ASP A 204 6.03 -0.36 3.34
N GLY A 205 5.15 -1.37 3.43
CA GLY A 205 5.55 -2.76 3.10
C GLY A 205 5.77 -2.99 1.62
N MET A 206 4.83 -2.49 0.80
CA MET A 206 4.89 -2.55 -0.66
C MET A 206 4.27 -1.29 -1.25
N ASP A 207 5.03 -0.54 -2.02
CA ASP A 207 4.59 0.61 -2.80
C ASP A 207 4.53 0.27 -4.28
N ILE A 208 3.33 0.18 -4.81
CA ILE A 208 3.05 -0.10 -6.22
C ILE A 208 2.68 1.22 -6.88
N VAL A 209 3.63 1.80 -7.62
CA VAL A 209 3.52 3.16 -8.17
C VAL A 209 3.33 3.08 -9.67
N ASP A 210 2.21 3.53 -10.19
CA ASP A 210 1.93 3.59 -11.63
C ASP A 210 2.19 2.28 -12.43
N CYS A 211 2.09 1.12 -11.75
CA CYS A 211 2.37 -0.20 -12.34
C CYS A 211 1.17 -0.79 -13.07
N LYS A 212 1.46 -1.71 -14.02
CA LYS A 212 0.45 -2.44 -14.80
C LYS A 212 0.65 -3.95 -14.70
N ASN A 213 -0.46 -4.71 -14.80
CA ASN A 213 -0.45 -6.18 -14.82
C ASN A 213 0.29 -6.76 -13.61
N VAL A 214 -0.17 -6.40 -12.41
CA VAL A 214 0.48 -6.74 -11.13
C VAL A 214 -0.28 -7.87 -10.43
N THR A 215 0.46 -8.83 -9.89
CA THR A 215 -0.08 -9.91 -9.07
C THR A 215 0.65 -9.94 -7.72
N ILE A 216 -0.09 -9.75 -6.62
CA ILE A 216 0.42 -9.77 -5.24
C ILE A 216 -0.32 -10.88 -4.48
N THR A 217 0.35 -12.00 -4.22
CA THR A 217 -0.34 -13.18 -3.70
C THR A 217 0.43 -13.88 -2.58
N ASN A 218 -0.34 -14.41 -1.60
CA ASN A 218 0.18 -15.29 -0.55
C ASN A 218 1.28 -14.66 0.31
N ASN A 219 1.27 -13.34 0.47
CA ASN A 219 2.30 -12.64 1.24
C ASN A 219 1.87 -12.42 2.69
N TYR A 220 2.85 -12.35 3.56
CA TYR A 220 2.73 -11.81 4.90
C TYR A 220 3.42 -10.46 4.96
N VAL A 221 2.74 -9.42 5.43
CA VAL A 221 3.29 -8.06 5.53
C VAL A 221 3.08 -7.53 6.94
N ASN A 222 4.17 -7.20 7.60
CA ASN A 222 4.19 -6.43 8.85
C ASN A 222 5.04 -5.18 8.62
N ALA A 223 4.40 -4.02 8.62
CA ALA A 223 5.00 -2.75 8.25
C ALA A 223 4.70 -1.67 9.30
N SER A 224 5.61 -0.73 9.50
CA SER A 224 5.38 0.41 10.40
C SER A 224 4.65 1.57 9.73
N ASP A 225 4.48 1.56 8.43
CA ASP A 225 3.57 2.45 7.70
C ASP A 225 2.58 1.60 6.88
N ASP A 226 2.04 2.07 5.76
CA ASP A 226 1.04 1.36 4.97
C ASP A 226 1.52 -0.05 4.54
N ALA A 227 0.69 -1.08 4.69
CA ALA A 227 1.15 -2.45 4.39
C ALA A 227 1.27 -2.71 2.89
N ILE A 228 0.20 -2.54 2.13
CA ILE A 228 0.19 -2.59 0.66
C ILE A 228 -0.43 -1.30 0.16
N CYS A 229 0.38 -0.49 -0.49
CA CYS A 229 0.02 0.85 -0.91
C CYS A 229 0.12 1.00 -2.42
N PHE A 230 -0.91 1.57 -3.03
CA PHE A 230 -0.96 1.93 -4.45
C PHE A 230 -0.83 3.44 -4.56
N LYS A 231 0.23 3.91 -5.19
CA LYS A 231 0.53 5.33 -5.38
C LYS A 231 0.56 5.69 -6.86
N SER A 232 0.41 6.95 -7.17
CA SER A 232 0.61 7.47 -8.52
C SER A 232 1.34 8.79 -8.46
N HIS A 233 2.52 8.85 -9.06
CA HIS A 233 3.38 10.02 -9.13
C HIS A 233 3.23 10.79 -10.42
N ASP A 234 3.02 10.09 -11.54
CA ASP A 234 2.86 10.70 -12.86
C ASP A 234 1.38 10.93 -13.19
N PRO A 235 0.94 12.20 -13.35
CA PRO A 235 -0.45 12.51 -13.67
C PRO A 235 -0.94 11.92 -15.01
N ASN A 236 -0.05 11.45 -15.87
CA ASN A 236 -0.38 10.86 -17.17
C ASN A 236 -0.41 9.33 -17.15
N GLN A 237 -0.03 8.71 -16.04
CA GLN A 237 -0.04 7.25 -15.88
C GLN A 237 -1.35 6.72 -15.30
N THR A 238 -1.58 5.45 -15.52
CA THR A 238 -2.66 4.68 -14.91
C THR A 238 -2.09 3.37 -14.40
N GLY A 239 -2.15 3.16 -13.08
CA GLY A 239 -1.96 1.85 -12.49
C GLY A 239 -3.16 0.98 -12.83
N GLU A 240 -2.96 -0.19 -13.46
CA GLU A 240 -4.09 -0.98 -13.93
C GLU A 240 -3.84 -2.50 -13.95
N ASN A 241 -4.94 -3.25 -13.93
CA ASN A 241 -4.94 -4.72 -13.97
C ASN A 241 -4.18 -5.33 -12.79
N VAL A 242 -4.58 -4.98 -11.57
CA VAL A 242 -3.90 -5.41 -10.34
C VAL A 242 -4.75 -6.45 -9.60
N VAL A 243 -4.13 -7.57 -9.25
CA VAL A 243 -4.75 -8.63 -8.45
C VAL A 243 -3.99 -8.81 -7.14
N VAL A 244 -4.70 -8.64 -6.01
CA VAL A 244 -4.15 -8.79 -4.65
C VAL A 244 -4.96 -9.82 -3.91
N ARG A 245 -4.39 -10.99 -3.60
CA ARG A 245 -5.17 -12.05 -2.97
C ARG A 245 -4.38 -12.90 -1.98
N ASN A 246 -5.10 -13.46 -1.02
CA ASN A 246 -4.56 -14.39 -0.02
C ASN A 246 -3.41 -13.79 0.80
N ASN A 247 -3.38 -12.47 1.00
CA ASN A 247 -2.36 -11.83 1.81
C ASN A 247 -2.85 -11.66 3.25
N VAL A 248 -1.90 -11.67 4.17
CA VAL A 248 -2.12 -11.35 5.58
C VAL A 248 -1.29 -10.13 5.91
N VAL A 249 -1.94 -9.03 6.28
CA VAL A 249 -1.25 -7.75 6.50
C VAL A 249 -1.52 -7.19 7.89
N ARG A 250 -0.49 -6.63 8.47
CA ARG A 250 -0.48 -5.81 9.66
C ARG A 250 0.24 -4.51 9.37
N SER A 251 -0.22 -3.38 9.93
CA SER A 251 0.37 -2.08 9.65
C SER A 251 0.18 -1.11 10.82
N SER A 252 1.17 -0.28 11.08
CA SER A 252 1.01 0.87 11.95
C SER A 252 0.34 2.07 11.27
N ALA A 253 -0.07 1.91 10.01
CA ALA A 253 -0.91 2.86 9.27
C ALA A 253 -2.10 2.11 8.65
N ASN A 254 -2.20 1.99 7.33
CA ASN A 254 -3.34 1.36 6.67
C ASN A 254 -3.02 -0.05 6.15
N GLY A 255 -4.03 -0.93 6.12
CA GLY A 255 -3.87 -2.27 5.55
C GLY A 255 -3.72 -2.22 4.03
N PHE A 256 -4.76 -1.77 3.34
CA PHE A 256 -4.76 -1.52 1.89
C PHE A 256 -5.05 -0.05 1.64
N LYS A 257 -4.15 0.65 0.94
CA LYS A 257 -4.28 2.08 0.68
C LYS A 257 -4.08 2.43 -0.78
N PHE A 258 -4.95 3.29 -1.30
CA PHE A 258 -4.75 4.03 -2.55
C PHE A 258 -4.40 5.48 -2.21
N GLY A 259 -3.29 5.97 -2.79
CA GLY A 259 -2.73 7.27 -2.41
C GLY A 259 -1.94 7.19 -1.11
N THR A 260 -1.62 8.20 -0.45
CA THR A 260 -1.23 9.50 -0.93
C THR A 260 0.22 9.41 -1.42
N VAL A 261 0.63 9.60 -2.60
CA VAL A 261 0.27 10.48 -3.69
C VAL A 261 -0.70 9.79 -4.67
N SER A 262 -1.60 10.54 -5.28
CA SER A 262 -2.61 10.08 -6.23
C SER A 262 -2.78 11.05 -7.41
N ARG A 263 -1.71 11.28 -8.18
CA ARG A 263 -1.74 12.23 -9.31
C ARG A 263 -2.32 11.63 -10.57
N GLY A 264 -1.99 10.38 -10.89
CA GLY A 264 -2.54 9.61 -11.99
C GLY A 264 -3.69 8.72 -11.56
N ASN A 265 -4.09 7.78 -12.41
CA ASN A 265 -5.31 7.01 -12.23
C ASN A 265 -5.04 5.58 -11.74
N TYR A 266 -6.09 4.95 -11.19
CA TYR A 266 -6.11 3.56 -10.78
C TYR A 266 -7.36 2.89 -11.35
N ARG A 267 -7.20 1.79 -12.09
CA ARG A 267 -8.30 1.11 -12.77
C ARG A 267 -8.17 -0.40 -12.74
N ASN A 268 -9.28 -1.10 -12.57
CA ASN A 268 -9.36 -2.56 -12.60
C ASN A 268 -8.47 -3.24 -11.56
N PHE A 269 -8.75 -2.97 -10.27
CA PHE A 269 -8.10 -3.65 -9.15
C PHE A 269 -9.05 -4.68 -8.54
N LYS A 270 -8.51 -5.85 -8.18
CA LYS A 270 -9.21 -6.91 -7.48
C LYS A 270 -8.43 -7.30 -6.21
N ILE A 271 -8.97 -6.91 -5.07
CA ILE A 271 -8.40 -7.21 -3.74
C ILE A 271 -9.30 -8.26 -3.10
N VAL A 272 -8.88 -9.54 -3.11
CA VAL A 272 -9.77 -10.67 -2.83
C VAL A 272 -9.16 -11.63 -1.81
N ASN A 273 -9.97 -12.08 -0.85
CA ASN A 273 -9.58 -13.08 0.15
C ASN A 273 -8.33 -12.68 0.96
N ASN A 274 -8.32 -11.48 1.50
CA ASN A 274 -7.22 -10.99 2.30
C ASN A 274 -7.60 -10.86 3.79
N LYS A 275 -6.59 -10.87 4.66
CA LYS A 275 -6.74 -10.65 6.10
C LYS A 275 -5.95 -9.42 6.52
N VAL A 276 -6.58 -8.58 7.34
CA VAL A 276 -5.97 -7.37 7.93
C VAL A 276 -6.07 -7.48 9.44
N TYR A 277 -5.02 -7.16 10.15
CA TYR A 277 -5.09 -7.13 11.61
C TYR A 277 -4.17 -6.06 12.22
N ASN A 278 -4.56 -5.54 13.37
CA ASN A 278 -3.77 -4.57 14.12
C ASN A 278 -3.32 -3.38 13.27
N THR A 279 -4.23 -2.74 12.51
CA THR A 279 -3.89 -1.52 11.79
C THR A 279 -4.22 -0.30 12.64
N TYR A 280 -3.27 0.62 12.74
CA TYR A 280 -3.46 1.86 13.50
C TYR A 280 -4.53 2.75 12.85
N ARG A 281 -4.51 2.84 11.50
CA ARG A 281 -5.47 3.58 10.70
C ARG A 281 -6.52 2.64 10.09
N SER A 282 -6.81 2.77 8.82
CA SER A 282 -7.90 2.04 8.16
C SER A 282 -7.50 0.67 7.67
N ALA A 283 -8.41 -0.30 7.74
CA ALA A 283 -8.22 -1.58 7.04
C ALA A 283 -8.21 -1.35 5.52
N ILE A 284 -9.10 -0.47 5.03
CA ILE A 284 -9.24 -0.06 3.63
C ILE A 284 -9.29 1.47 3.56
N ALA A 285 -8.39 2.08 2.80
CA ALA A 285 -8.37 3.51 2.53
C ALA A 285 -8.22 3.77 1.03
N LEU A 286 -9.25 4.34 0.39
CA LEU A 286 -9.20 4.82 -0.99
C LEU A 286 -9.20 6.34 -0.97
N THR A 287 -8.06 6.94 -1.29
CA THR A 287 -7.89 8.39 -1.18
C THR A 287 -7.37 9.01 -2.47
N ALA A 288 -8.12 9.94 -3.03
CA ALA A 288 -7.81 10.64 -4.27
C ALA A 288 -7.69 12.17 -4.05
N PRO A 289 -6.68 12.65 -3.31
CA PRO A 289 -6.57 14.08 -3.00
C PRO A 289 -5.73 14.88 -4.00
N ASP A 290 -5.14 14.27 -5.02
CA ASP A 290 -4.12 14.91 -5.87
C ASP A 290 -4.50 14.93 -7.37
N GLY A 291 -5.78 14.83 -7.70
CA GLY A 291 -6.28 14.94 -9.07
C GLY A 291 -6.44 13.61 -9.83
N GLY A 292 -6.00 12.49 -9.27
CA GLY A 292 -6.16 11.17 -9.86
C GLY A 292 -7.56 10.58 -9.71
N ILE A 293 -7.85 9.57 -10.51
CA ILE A 293 -9.14 8.86 -10.51
C ILE A 293 -8.94 7.44 -9.99
N ILE A 294 -9.72 7.05 -8.98
CA ILE A 294 -9.81 5.66 -8.51
C ILE A 294 -11.13 5.09 -9.04
N GLU A 295 -11.06 4.11 -9.93
CA GLU A 295 -12.24 3.52 -10.57
C GLU A 295 -12.13 2.02 -10.80
N ASP A 296 -13.28 1.35 -10.90
CA ASP A 296 -13.39 -0.08 -11.18
C ASP A 296 -12.61 -0.95 -10.16
N ILE A 297 -12.84 -0.71 -8.88
CA ILE A 297 -12.18 -1.43 -7.79
C ILE A 297 -13.16 -2.43 -7.17
N LEU A 298 -12.74 -3.68 -7.08
CA LEU A 298 -13.42 -4.74 -6.32
C LEU A 298 -12.61 -5.11 -5.08
N ILE A 299 -13.21 -4.98 -3.91
CA ILE A 299 -12.67 -5.53 -2.66
C ILE A 299 -13.67 -6.58 -2.16
N ASP A 300 -13.25 -7.83 -2.13
CA ASP A 300 -14.10 -8.97 -1.84
C ASP A 300 -13.47 -9.93 -0.83
N SER A 301 -14.29 -10.49 0.05
CA SER A 301 -13.84 -11.51 1.00
C SER A 301 -12.66 -11.02 1.87
N LEU A 302 -12.86 -9.89 2.55
CA LEU A 302 -11.86 -9.32 3.46
C LEU A 302 -12.28 -9.53 4.91
N TYR A 303 -11.36 -10.03 5.71
CA TYR A 303 -11.51 -10.13 7.16
C TYR A 303 -10.53 -9.18 7.83
N ALA A 304 -11.05 -8.20 8.57
CA ALA A 304 -10.23 -7.23 9.29
C ALA A 304 -10.52 -7.29 10.80
N TYR A 305 -9.48 -7.33 11.59
CA TYR A 305 -9.58 -7.47 13.04
C TYR A 305 -8.68 -6.47 13.74
N ASN A 306 -9.22 -5.81 14.78
CA ASN A 306 -8.49 -4.84 15.59
C ASN A 306 -7.88 -3.72 14.75
N THR A 307 -8.72 -3.03 13.96
CA THR A 307 -8.32 -1.92 13.08
C THR A 307 -8.79 -0.58 13.64
N GLY A 308 -8.07 0.49 13.37
CA GLY A 308 -8.45 1.84 13.81
C GLY A 308 -9.72 2.35 13.11
N ASN A 309 -9.93 1.94 11.85
CA ASN A 309 -11.11 2.26 11.05
C ASN A 309 -11.36 1.12 10.04
N ALA A 310 -12.62 0.89 9.66
CA ALA A 310 -12.93 -0.19 8.71
C ALA A 310 -12.72 0.24 7.26
N ILE A 311 -13.40 1.31 6.83
CA ILE A 311 -13.48 1.75 5.43
C ILE A 311 -13.42 3.27 5.38
N TYR A 312 -12.51 3.81 4.59
CA TYR A 312 -12.37 5.25 4.38
C TYR A 312 -12.17 5.58 2.91
N LEU A 313 -13.17 6.22 2.29
CA LEU A 313 -13.14 6.72 0.93
C LEU A 313 -13.12 8.25 0.97
N ARG A 314 -12.13 8.88 0.35
CA ARG A 314 -11.94 10.33 0.44
C ARG A 314 -11.41 10.96 -0.84
N ASN A 315 -12.16 11.90 -1.40
CA ASN A 315 -11.66 12.85 -2.40
C ASN A 315 -11.04 14.07 -1.73
N GLY A 316 -10.22 14.79 -2.47
CA GLY A 316 -9.67 16.09 -2.06
C GLY A 316 -9.10 16.86 -3.24
N ASP A 317 -8.55 18.02 -2.94
CA ASP A 317 -7.72 18.83 -3.83
C ASP A 317 -6.58 19.41 -3.00
N ARG A 318 -5.56 18.58 -2.78
CA ARG A 318 -4.49 18.91 -1.83
C ARG A 318 -3.50 19.91 -2.38
N TRP A 319 -3.29 19.89 -3.67
CA TRP A 319 -2.25 20.70 -4.31
C TRP A 319 -2.81 21.82 -5.19
N GLY A 320 -4.13 21.93 -5.40
CA GLY A 320 -4.71 22.85 -6.37
C GLY A 320 -4.12 22.70 -7.77
N GLY A 321 -3.77 21.45 -8.14
CA GLY A 321 -2.95 21.15 -9.31
C GLY A 321 -3.69 21.28 -10.64
N GLU A 322 -2.96 21.07 -11.74
CA GLU A 322 -3.48 21.17 -13.11
C GLU A 322 -4.71 20.28 -13.38
N LYS A 323 -4.85 19.16 -12.67
CA LYS A 323 -6.00 18.26 -12.78
C LYS A 323 -7.14 18.54 -11.81
N GLY A 324 -6.95 19.46 -10.85
CA GLY A 324 -7.94 19.79 -9.83
C GLY A 324 -8.20 18.65 -8.84
N ALA A 325 -9.45 18.53 -8.41
CA ALA A 325 -9.87 17.52 -7.43
C ALA A 325 -9.81 16.11 -8.02
N GLY A 326 -9.45 15.13 -7.17
CA GLY A 326 -9.51 13.72 -7.51
C GLY A 326 -10.95 13.19 -7.62
N ALA A 327 -11.10 11.95 -8.11
CA ALA A 327 -12.38 11.26 -8.20
C ALA A 327 -12.30 9.82 -7.71
N ILE A 328 -13.38 9.33 -7.10
CA ILE A 328 -13.58 7.93 -6.73
C ILE A 328 -14.92 7.49 -7.28
N ARG A 329 -14.93 6.43 -8.10
CA ARG A 329 -16.16 5.96 -8.73
C ARG A 329 -16.14 4.48 -9.06
N ASN A 330 -17.33 3.86 -9.13
CA ASN A 330 -17.51 2.45 -9.45
C ASN A 330 -16.68 1.52 -8.55
N ILE A 331 -16.93 1.59 -7.24
CA ILE A 331 -16.25 0.79 -6.22
C ILE A 331 -17.22 -0.24 -5.65
N THR A 332 -16.85 -1.49 -5.65
CA THR A 332 -17.60 -2.56 -4.98
C THR A 332 -16.80 -3.10 -3.79
N LEU A 333 -17.40 -3.01 -2.62
CA LEU A 333 -16.91 -3.57 -1.36
C LEU A 333 -17.91 -4.65 -0.93
N GLN A 334 -17.48 -5.92 -0.90
CA GLN A 334 -18.42 -7.00 -0.58
C GLN A 334 -17.80 -8.12 0.27
N ASN A 335 -18.69 -8.85 0.99
CA ASN A 335 -18.31 -10.00 1.82
C ASN A 335 -17.20 -9.63 2.83
N ILE A 336 -17.41 -8.53 3.56
CA ILE A 336 -16.41 -7.97 4.46
C ILE A 336 -16.87 -8.12 5.91
N TYR A 337 -15.97 -8.60 6.76
CA TYR A 337 -16.12 -8.55 8.20
C TYR A 337 -15.00 -7.68 8.80
N THR A 338 -15.37 -6.70 9.64
CA THR A 338 -14.40 -5.83 10.31
C THR A 338 -14.74 -5.62 11.77
N GLU A 339 -13.73 -5.68 12.64
CA GLU A 339 -13.79 -5.22 14.02
C GLU A 339 -12.90 -3.99 14.22
N VAL A 340 -13.53 -2.87 14.55
CA VAL A 340 -12.85 -1.62 14.88
C VAL A 340 -12.37 -1.69 16.33
N ALA A 341 -11.14 -1.29 16.57
CA ALA A 341 -10.50 -1.35 17.89
C ALA A 341 -11.14 -0.38 18.89
N ALA A 342 -11.26 -0.80 20.13
CA ALA A 342 -11.70 0.07 21.23
C ALA A 342 -10.57 0.97 21.75
N THR A 343 -9.33 0.54 21.59
CA THR A 343 -8.11 1.27 21.96
C THR A 343 -7.18 1.36 20.75
N LYS A 344 -6.04 2.01 20.88
CA LYS A 344 -5.03 2.04 19.82
C LYS A 344 -4.61 0.59 19.48
N PRO A 345 -4.84 0.11 18.27
CA PRO A 345 -4.56 -1.29 17.90
C PRO A 345 -3.07 -1.58 17.76
N ASP A 346 -2.27 -0.54 17.65
CA ASP A 346 -0.83 -0.62 17.54
C ASP A 346 -0.17 0.36 18.47
N THR A 347 0.62 -0.16 19.40
CA THR A 347 1.37 0.62 20.40
C THR A 347 2.88 0.61 20.14
N ALA A 348 3.35 -0.19 19.18
CA ALA A 348 4.78 -0.36 18.90
C ALA A 348 5.36 0.68 17.94
N TYR A 349 4.56 1.63 17.49
CA TYR A 349 4.92 2.58 16.46
C TYR A 349 5.58 3.83 17.05
N GLU A 350 6.88 3.77 17.21
CA GLU A 350 7.67 4.85 17.82
C GLU A 350 8.13 5.92 16.82
N TYR A 351 8.09 5.63 15.50
CA TYR A 351 8.77 6.44 14.49
C TYR A 351 7.88 7.32 13.64
N GLU A 352 6.61 7.01 13.50
CA GLU A 352 5.68 7.85 12.73
C GLU A 352 4.97 8.84 13.65
N GLY A 353 5.24 10.05 13.46
CA GLY A 353 4.43 11.13 14.02
C GLY A 353 3.49 11.71 12.96
N PRO A 354 2.52 12.52 13.35
CA PRO A 354 2.05 12.65 14.71
C PRO A 354 1.21 11.44 15.12
N ILE A 355 1.45 10.92 16.31
CA ILE A 355 0.57 9.93 16.91
C ILE A 355 -0.74 10.64 17.24
N GLU A 356 -1.82 10.24 16.61
CA GLU A 356 -3.13 10.77 16.90
C GLU A 356 -3.62 10.27 18.26
N ASP A 357 -3.69 11.15 19.20
CA ASP A 357 -4.16 10.82 20.56
C ASP A 357 -5.66 11.03 20.71
N LEU A 358 -6.44 10.52 19.75
CA LEU A 358 -7.89 10.62 19.73
C LEU A 358 -8.54 9.31 20.19
N PRO A 359 -9.69 9.36 20.86
CA PRO A 359 -10.49 8.18 21.14
C PRO A 359 -10.90 7.47 19.83
N ARG A 360 -10.82 6.15 19.79
CA ARG A 360 -11.11 5.38 18.56
C ARG A 360 -12.58 5.36 18.15
N ASN A 361 -13.46 5.74 19.04
CA ASN A 361 -14.90 5.77 18.78
C ASN A 361 -15.41 7.09 18.20
N ILE A 362 -14.55 8.08 17.92
CA ILE A 362 -15.02 9.40 17.41
C ILE A 362 -15.16 9.45 15.89
N SER A 363 -14.41 8.63 15.17
CA SER A 363 -14.38 8.63 13.71
C SER A 363 -15.03 7.37 13.14
N PRO A 364 -16.19 7.49 12.48
CA PRO A 364 -16.84 6.38 11.80
C PRO A 364 -16.11 6.00 10.51
N SER A 365 -16.54 4.92 9.86
CA SER A 365 -16.24 4.71 8.44
C SER A 365 -16.75 5.88 7.61
N GLY A 366 -16.06 6.23 6.53
CA GLY A 366 -16.37 7.44 5.75
C GLY A 366 -16.48 7.21 4.25
N ILE A 367 -17.46 7.86 3.63
CA ILE A 367 -17.55 8.07 2.18
C ILE A 367 -17.71 9.58 1.98
N VAL A 368 -16.60 10.28 1.78
CA VAL A 368 -16.57 11.74 1.88
C VAL A 368 -15.92 12.37 0.65
N GLY A 369 -16.78 12.86 -0.24
CA GLY A 369 -16.40 13.70 -1.37
C GLY A 369 -16.14 15.14 -0.96
N ILE A 370 -16.09 16.04 -1.94
CA ILE A 370 -16.02 17.48 -1.75
C ILE A 370 -17.07 18.19 -2.64
N PRO A 371 -17.42 19.45 -2.37
CA PRO A 371 -18.37 20.19 -3.21
C PRO A 371 -17.99 20.18 -4.70
N GLY A 372 -18.94 19.83 -5.57
CA GLY A 372 -18.72 19.73 -7.00
C GLY A 372 -18.02 18.43 -7.48
N HIS A 373 -17.45 17.66 -6.57
CA HIS A 373 -16.75 16.38 -6.88
C HIS A 373 -17.22 15.27 -5.94
N PRO A 374 -18.45 14.77 -6.10
CA PRO A 374 -18.96 13.69 -5.27
C PRO A 374 -18.21 12.37 -5.53
N ILE A 375 -18.21 11.51 -4.53
CA ILE A 375 -17.85 10.09 -4.71
C ILE A 375 -19.08 9.38 -5.29
N THR A 376 -18.92 8.60 -6.38
CA THR A 376 -20.06 8.05 -7.11
C THR A 376 -20.00 6.54 -7.36
N GLY A 377 -21.16 5.89 -7.44
CA GLY A 377 -21.24 4.48 -7.82
C GLY A 377 -20.60 3.53 -6.81
N ILE A 378 -20.91 3.68 -5.52
CA ILE A 378 -20.33 2.84 -4.45
C ILE A 378 -21.34 1.77 -4.05
N THR A 379 -20.92 0.51 -4.07
CA THR A 379 -21.72 -0.62 -3.57
C THR A 379 -21.03 -1.27 -2.37
N LEU A 380 -21.74 -1.29 -1.23
CA LEU A 380 -21.37 -2.02 -0.02
C LEU A 380 -22.35 -3.19 0.12
N ARG A 381 -21.88 -4.44 -0.02
CA ARG A 381 -22.74 -5.63 -0.03
C ARG A 381 -22.24 -6.71 0.92
N ASN A 382 -23.13 -7.31 1.70
CA ASN A 382 -22.80 -8.38 2.64
C ASN A 382 -21.67 -7.96 3.59
N ILE A 383 -21.82 -6.83 4.27
CA ILE A 383 -20.80 -6.26 5.15
C ILE A 383 -21.26 -6.29 6.59
N LYS A 384 -20.39 -6.73 7.48
CA LYS A 384 -20.58 -6.65 8.91
C LYS A 384 -19.42 -5.91 9.56
N ILE A 385 -19.73 -4.82 10.28
CA ILE A 385 -18.74 -4.03 11.00
C ILE A 385 -19.12 -3.92 12.46
N VAL A 386 -18.20 -4.26 13.34
CA VAL A 386 -18.32 -4.12 14.78
C VAL A 386 -17.51 -2.92 15.25
N TYR A 387 -18.17 -1.93 15.81
CA TYR A 387 -17.56 -0.72 16.35
C TYR A 387 -17.53 -0.76 17.89
N PRO A 388 -16.60 -0.06 18.54
CA PRO A 388 -16.59 0.06 19.98
C PRO A 388 -17.84 0.76 20.52
N GLY A 389 -18.38 1.77 19.82
CA GLY A 389 -19.43 2.64 20.35
C GLY A 389 -18.94 3.48 21.53
N GLY A 390 -19.83 3.88 22.41
CA GLY A 390 -19.48 4.58 23.65
C GLY A 390 -19.02 6.04 23.42
N GLY A 391 -19.47 6.68 22.33
CA GLY A 391 -19.18 8.10 22.09
C GLY A 391 -19.64 8.96 23.27
N ASN A 392 -18.84 9.94 23.64
CA ASN A 392 -19.09 10.85 24.74
C ASN A 392 -19.44 12.24 24.18
N PRO A 393 -20.65 12.80 24.48
CA PRO A 393 -21.05 14.11 23.99
C PRO A 393 -20.16 15.26 24.45
N HIS A 394 -19.24 15.01 25.38
CA HIS A 394 -18.28 16.02 25.84
C HIS A 394 -16.99 16.10 25.02
N TYR A 395 -16.79 15.25 24.00
CA TYR A 395 -15.55 15.30 23.20
C TYR A 395 -15.48 16.52 22.30
N ALA A 396 -16.26 16.58 21.23
CA ALA A 396 -16.17 17.64 20.24
C ALA A 396 -17.51 18.27 19.85
N TYR A 397 -18.59 17.95 20.52
CA TYR A 397 -19.94 18.52 20.32
C TYR A 397 -20.51 18.35 18.90
N ARG A 398 -20.17 17.23 18.23
CA ARG A 398 -20.70 16.93 16.90
C ARG A 398 -22.05 16.20 17.02
N GLY A 399 -23.11 16.98 17.09
CA GLY A 399 -24.49 16.49 17.04
C GLY A 399 -25.06 16.41 15.62
N THR A 400 -26.39 16.28 15.55
CA THR A 400 -27.14 16.22 14.28
C THR A 400 -28.02 17.47 14.05
N ARG A 401 -27.84 18.52 14.81
CA ARG A 401 -28.49 19.80 14.57
C ARG A 401 -27.92 20.44 13.31
N PRO A 402 -28.70 21.25 12.56
CA PRO A 402 -28.19 21.94 11.36
C PRO A 402 -26.85 22.65 11.57
N GLU A 403 -26.73 23.41 12.65
CA GLU A 403 -25.50 24.15 12.99
C GLU A 403 -24.30 23.24 13.30
N ASP A 404 -24.51 22.09 13.89
CA ASP A 404 -23.46 21.10 14.16
C ASP A 404 -22.95 20.51 12.84
N LEU A 405 -23.87 20.13 11.94
CA LEU A 405 -23.53 19.53 10.64
C LEU A 405 -22.87 20.54 9.70
N ASP A 406 -23.38 21.78 9.66
CA ASP A 406 -22.79 22.84 8.84
C ASP A 406 -21.39 23.26 9.35
N SER A 407 -21.07 23.02 10.62
CA SER A 407 -19.76 23.32 11.21
C SER A 407 -18.68 22.29 10.85
N ILE A 408 -19.01 21.14 10.24
CA ILE A 408 -18.03 20.12 9.86
C ILE A 408 -17.16 20.66 8.71
N PRO A 409 -15.84 20.81 8.90
CA PRO A 409 -14.98 21.42 7.89
C PRO A 409 -14.89 20.54 6.63
N LEU A 410 -14.67 21.15 5.48
CA LEU A 410 -14.53 20.43 4.21
C LEU A 410 -13.19 19.70 4.09
N MET A 411 -12.14 20.21 4.71
CA MET A 411 -10.79 19.64 4.74
C MET A 411 -10.24 19.29 3.33
N ILE A 412 -10.53 20.15 2.33
CA ILE A 412 -10.28 19.89 0.90
C ILE A 412 -8.80 19.61 0.62
N ALA A 413 -7.91 20.40 1.21
CA ALA A 413 -6.47 20.33 1.03
C ALA A 413 -5.75 19.53 2.14
N ALA A 414 -6.48 18.94 3.08
CA ALA A 414 -5.87 18.22 4.18
C ALA A 414 -5.37 16.83 3.75
N TYR A 415 -4.39 16.31 4.48
CA TYR A 415 -3.94 14.92 4.33
C TYR A 415 -5.11 13.97 4.64
N PRO A 416 -5.43 13.00 3.77
CA PRO A 416 -6.69 12.26 3.83
C PRO A 416 -6.61 11.04 4.75
N GLU A 417 -6.63 11.27 6.04
CA GLU A 417 -6.77 10.20 7.04
C GLU A 417 -8.16 10.19 7.67
N PHE A 418 -8.60 9.03 8.14
CA PHE A 418 -9.95 8.84 8.68
C PHE A 418 -10.26 9.77 9.86
N SER A 419 -9.26 10.16 10.61
CA SER A 419 -9.35 11.03 11.78
C SER A 419 -9.27 12.53 11.47
N GLN A 420 -9.05 12.93 10.21
CA GLN A 420 -8.85 14.33 9.82
C GLN A 420 -9.99 15.27 10.25
N PHE A 421 -11.21 14.75 10.33
CA PHE A 421 -12.40 15.52 10.75
C PHE A 421 -12.58 15.56 12.26
N LYS A 422 -11.74 14.86 13.03
CA LYS A 422 -11.94 14.59 14.45
C LYS A 422 -13.27 13.88 14.69
N GLU A 423 -14.03 14.24 15.72
CA GLU A 423 -15.34 13.62 15.94
C GLU A 423 -16.30 13.95 14.80
N LEU A 424 -17.01 12.92 14.34
CA LEU A 424 -18.10 13.01 13.37
C LEU A 424 -19.44 12.60 14.01
N PRO A 425 -20.58 13.07 13.48
CA PRO A 425 -21.88 12.89 14.10
C PRO A 425 -22.51 11.49 13.92
N ALA A 426 -21.71 10.49 13.58
CA ALA A 426 -22.12 9.10 13.43
C ALA A 426 -21.14 8.17 14.15
N TRP A 427 -21.62 6.99 14.60
CA TRP A 427 -20.71 5.98 15.14
C TRP A 427 -20.35 4.90 14.11
N GLY A 428 -21.12 4.73 13.05
CA GLY A 428 -20.93 3.70 12.03
C GLY A 428 -20.41 4.26 10.70
N PHE A 429 -21.26 4.99 9.97
CA PHE A 429 -20.89 5.62 8.69
C PHE A 429 -21.22 7.11 8.64
N TYR A 430 -20.31 7.89 8.10
CA TYR A 430 -20.53 9.27 7.68
C TYR A 430 -20.40 9.37 6.17
N VAL A 431 -21.49 9.78 5.51
CA VAL A 431 -21.57 9.94 4.04
C VAL A 431 -21.81 11.40 3.72
N ARG A 432 -20.92 12.02 2.93
CA ARG A 432 -21.04 13.42 2.52
C ARG A 432 -20.51 13.64 1.13
N TYR A 433 -21.22 14.43 0.33
CA TYR A 433 -20.91 14.64 -1.09
C TYR A 433 -20.70 13.32 -1.82
N ALA A 434 -21.71 12.46 -1.78
CA ALA A 434 -21.71 11.16 -2.44
C ALA A 434 -23.02 10.98 -3.24
N GLU A 435 -22.93 10.29 -4.39
CA GLU A 435 -24.07 9.98 -5.27
C GLU A 435 -24.04 8.51 -5.68
N ASP A 436 -25.21 7.90 -5.88
CA ASP A 436 -25.37 6.48 -6.24
C ASP A 436 -24.58 5.57 -5.28
N VAL A 437 -24.94 5.61 -4.01
CA VAL A 437 -24.35 4.73 -2.98
C VAL A 437 -25.37 3.69 -2.53
N LYS A 438 -24.98 2.42 -2.57
CA LYS A 438 -25.81 1.28 -2.22
C LYS A 438 -25.23 0.55 -1.01
N PHE A 439 -26.03 0.46 0.06
CA PHE A 439 -25.79 -0.42 1.19
C PHE A 439 -26.78 -1.58 1.05
N GLU A 440 -26.28 -2.80 0.81
CA GLU A 440 -27.08 -4.01 0.57
C GLU A 440 -26.66 -5.10 1.55
N ASN A 441 -27.57 -5.52 2.44
CA ASN A 441 -27.29 -6.49 3.50
C ASN A 441 -26.07 -6.08 4.34
N VAL A 442 -26.16 -4.92 5.01
CA VAL A 442 -25.10 -4.35 5.85
C VAL A 442 -25.52 -4.37 7.31
N GLU A 443 -24.69 -4.93 8.16
CA GLU A 443 -24.89 -4.97 9.62
C GLU A 443 -23.85 -4.12 10.33
N LEU A 444 -24.30 -3.08 11.04
CA LEU A 444 -23.46 -2.22 11.88
C LEU A 444 -23.77 -2.46 13.33
N ILE A 445 -22.77 -2.84 14.13
CA ILE A 445 -22.92 -3.19 15.54
C ILE A 445 -22.06 -2.27 16.38
N ALA A 446 -22.65 -1.57 17.34
CA ALA A 446 -21.91 -0.89 18.39
C ALA A 446 -21.89 -1.76 19.66
N ARG A 447 -20.71 -2.04 20.22
CA ARG A 447 -20.57 -2.85 21.46
C ARG A 447 -21.07 -2.12 22.70
N GLN A 448 -20.96 -0.78 22.70
CA GLN A 448 -21.47 0.09 23.74
C GLN A 448 -22.48 1.07 23.14
N ARG A 449 -23.40 1.54 23.99
CA ARG A 449 -24.34 2.58 23.58
C ARG A 449 -23.57 3.84 23.19
N ASP A 450 -23.94 4.44 22.05
CA ASP A 450 -23.39 5.69 21.57
C ASP A 450 -24.50 6.77 21.58
N TYR A 451 -24.16 8.04 21.75
CA TYR A 451 -25.15 9.11 21.70
C TYR A 451 -25.52 9.48 20.25
N ARG A 452 -24.65 9.20 19.28
CA ARG A 452 -24.81 9.50 17.86
C ARG A 452 -25.67 8.43 17.16
N PRO A 453 -26.31 8.75 16.02
CA PRO A 453 -26.90 7.74 15.14
C PRO A 453 -25.82 6.85 14.52
N ALA A 454 -26.25 5.69 13.98
CA ALA A 454 -25.33 4.79 13.28
C ALA A 454 -24.82 5.40 11.97
N VAL A 455 -25.71 6.05 11.21
CA VAL A 455 -25.39 6.62 9.89
C VAL A 455 -25.89 8.06 9.80
N VAL A 456 -25.02 8.94 9.32
CA VAL A 456 -25.37 10.30 8.91
C VAL A 456 -25.06 10.46 7.43
N ILE A 457 -26.05 10.91 6.66
CA ILE A 457 -25.97 11.22 5.23
C ILE A 457 -26.18 12.72 5.07
N GLN A 458 -25.15 13.42 4.61
CA GLN A 458 -25.16 14.87 4.47
C GLN A 458 -24.79 15.26 3.04
N GLU A 459 -25.51 16.24 2.46
CA GLU A 459 -25.18 16.83 1.14
C GLU A 459 -24.94 15.75 0.05
N SER A 460 -25.77 14.69 0.06
CA SER A 460 -25.62 13.52 -0.81
C SER A 460 -26.93 13.19 -1.51
N LYS A 461 -26.86 12.39 -2.59
CA LYS A 461 -27.99 12.08 -3.43
C LYS A 461 -27.99 10.62 -3.88
N ASP A 462 -29.19 10.06 -4.16
CA ASP A 462 -29.39 8.69 -4.66
C ASP A 462 -28.72 7.63 -3.77
N ILE A 463 -29.11 7.60 -2.50
CA ILE A 463 -28.58 6.63 -1.53
C ILE A 463 -29.61 5.55 -1.25
N LEU A 464 -29.26 4.29 -1.51
CA LEU A 464 -30.08 3.12 -1.22
C LEU A 464 -29.55 2.38 0.01
N MET A 465 -30.42 2.14 1.00
CA MET A 465 -30.12 1.31 2.15
C MET A 465 -31.11 0.12 2.15
N LYS A 466 -30.70 -1.01 1.59
CA LYS A 466 -31.48 -2.23 1.51
C LYS A 466 -30.96 -3.26 2.52
N GLU A 467 -31.85 -3.80 3.36
CA GLU A 467 -31.50 -4.81 4.37
C GLU A 467 -30.38 -4.33 5.32
N VAL A 468 -30.40 -3.05 5.72
CA VAL A 468 -29.38 -2.49 6.63
C VAL A 468 -29.85 -2.62 8.07
N LYS A 469 -29.02 -3.25 8.90
CA LYS A 469 -29.32 -3.51 10.33
C LYS A 469 -28.37 -2.72 11.22
N PHE A 470 -28.97 -2.14 12.27
CA PHE A 470 -28.24 -1.41 13.31
C PHE A 470 -28.48 -2.09 14.66
N THR A 471 -27.41 -2.46 15.33
CA THR A 471 -27.45 -3.09 16.65
C THR A 471 -26.60 -2.28 17.64
N GLU A 472 -27.22 -1.82 18.72
CA GLU A 472 -26.53 -1.21 19.86
C GLU A 472 -27.30 -1.50 21.17
N PRO A 473 -26.64 -1.48 22.33
CA PRO A 473 -27.29 -1.62 23.62
C PRO A 473 -28.19 -0.43 23.97
N GLY A 474 -29.24 -0.67 24.75
CA GLY A 474 -30.07 0.38 25.37
C GLY A 474 -31.34 0.72 24.61
N ARG A 475 -31.89 1.92 24.82
CA ARG A 475 -33.17 2.33 24.22
C ARG A 475 -33.02 2.54 22.71
N LYS A 476 -34.03 2.11 21.95
CA LYS A 476 -34.14 2.42 20.52
C LYS A 476 -34.10 3.92 20.28
N LYS A 477 -33.33 4.37 19.33
CA LYS A 477 -33.26 5.74 18.84
C LYS A 477 -33.23 5.72 17.32
N LYS A 478 -33.37 6.89 16.70
CA LYS A 478 -33.20 7.06 15.24
C LYS A 478 -31.72 6.78 14.86
N GLN A 479 -31.49 5.76 14.05
CA GLN A 479 -30.15 5.31 13.67
C GLN A 479 -29.65 5.87 12.34
N LEU A 480 -30.57 6.34 11.49
CA LEU A 480 -30.27 7.00 10.22
C LEU A 480 -30.68 8.48 10.29
N PHE A 481 -29.78 9.37 10.00
CA PHE A 481 -30.03 10.80 9.93
C PHE A 481 -29.62 11.35 8.56
N THR A 482 -30.46 12.18 7.96
CA THR A 482 -30.23 12.80 6.65
C THR A 482 -30.30 14.32 6.75
N TYR A 483 -29.39 15.01 6.10
CA TYR A 483 -29.32 16.48 6.10
C TYR A 483 -28.89 17.02 4.74
N LYS A 484 -29.64 17.97 4.17
CA LYS A 484 -29.39 18.55 2.83
C LYS A 484 -29.15 17.48 1.75
N SER A 485 -29.85 16.34 1.84
CA SER A 485 -29.70 15.19 0.95
C SER A 485 -31.03 14.84 0.30
N SER A 486 -31.00 14.32 -0.93
CA SER A 486 -32.19 13.88 -1.67
C SER A 486 -32.11 12.40 -2.05
N ASP A 487 -33.28 11.83 -2.36
CA ASP A 487 -33.43 10.43 -2.83
C ASP A 487 -32.75 9.38 -1.95
N VAL A 488 -32.84 9.56 -0.64
CA VAL A 488 -32.39 8.56 0.35
C VAL A 488 -33.52 7.58 0.60
N LYS A 489 -33.36 6.33 0.17
CA LYS A 489 -34.35 5.27 0.24
C LYS A 489 -33.90 4.16 1.17
N THR A 490 -34.84 3.67 2.00
CA THR A 490 -34.64 2.47 2.82
C THR A 490 -35.58 1.37 2.34
N ALA A 491 -35.07 0.16 2.20
CA ALA A 491 -35.83 -1.03 1.87
C ALA A 491 -35.55 -2.17 2.85
N PRO A 492 -36.59 -2.99 3.19
CA PRO A 492 -36.40 -4.15 4.06
C PRO A 492 -35.44 -5.16 3.47
#